data_688db49a9129362b07e4cdbb23227711
#
_entry.id   688db49a9129362b07e4cdbb23227711
#
_cell.length_a   1.000
_cell.length_b   1.000
_cell.length_c   1.000
_cell.angle_alpha   90.00
_cell.angle_beta   90.00
_cell.angle_gamma   90.00
#
_symmetry.space_group_name_H-M   'P 1'
#
loop_
_entity.id
_entity.type
_entity.pdbx_description
1 polymer ?
#
loop_
_entity_poly.entity_id
_entity_poly.type
_entity_poly.pdbx_seq_one_letter_code
_entity_poly.pdbx_strand_id
1 'polypeptide(L)'
;MRYRSVPLGDELANARDLLRAAGIEVAAEIAADADLAPASALGPVIRETTTNALRHGGGRRARLELARTDGGWRYLIANDLPADETSDADGSGLDGLRRRLSDVGGSLEVEHADGWFRVVATVPDTAEAPA
;
A
#
# COMPACT_ATOMS: atom_id res chain seq x y z
N MET A 1 -8.67 27.37 -4.43
CA MET A 1 -7.99 26.37 -5.16
C MET A 1 -8.40 24.99 -4.70
N ARG A 2 -8.70 24.15 -5.62
CA ARG A 2 -9.21 22.87 -5.24
C ARG A 2 -8.13 21.82 -5.22
N TYR A 3 -8.07 21.10 -4.16
CA TYR A 3 -7.13 20.00 -4.07
C TYR A 3 -7.71 18.80 -4.78
N ARG A 4 -6.91 18.13 -5.54
CA ARG A 4 -7.39 17.01 -6.28
C ARG A 4 -6.55 15.78 -5.99
N SER A 5 -7.19 14.69 -5.62
CA SER A 5 -6.48 13.45 -5.37
C SER A 5 -5.98 12.85 -6.68
N VAL A 6 -4.84 12.22 -6.62
CA VAL A 6 -4.33 11.47 -7.75
C VAL A 6 -5.19 10.22 -7.90
N PRO A 7 -5.61 9.85 -9.11
CA PRO A 7 -6.34 8.60 -9.30
C PRO A 7 -5.53 7.41 -8.80
N LEU A 8 -6.19 6.44 -8.21
CA LEU A 8 -5.49 5.37 -7.56
C LEU A 8 -4.68 4.50 -8.52
N GLY A 9 -5.16 4.34 -9.74
CA GLY A 9 -4.38 3.62 -10.74
C GLY A 9 -3.06 4.30 -11.01
N ASP A 10 -3.06 5.63 -11.06
CA ASP A 10 -1.82 6.39 -11.27
C ASP A 10 -0.91 6.28 -10.05
N GLU A 11 -1.50 6.31 -8.86
CA GLU A 11 -0.72 6.19 -7.63
C GLU A 11 0.02 4.85 -7.59
N LEU A 12 -0.67 3.79 -8.00
CA LEU A 12 -0.07 2.45 -8.01
C LEU A 12 0.98 2.32 -9.10
N ALA A 13 0.73 2.92 -10.28
CA ALA A 13 1.71 2.91 -11.35
C ALA A 13 2.97 3.65 -10.95
N ASN A 14 2.82 4.77 -10.26
CA ASN A 14 3.97 5.51 -9.76
C ASN A 14 4.75 4.71 -8.74
N ALA A 15 4.05 4.02 -7.84
CA ALA A 15 4.71 3.19 -6.84
C ALA A 15 5.52 2.08 -7.50
N ARG A 16 4.91 1.41 -8.48
CA ARG A 16 5.60 0.36 -9.23
C ARG A 16 6.85 0.90 -9.90
N ASP A 17 6.73 2.05 -10.55
CA ASP A 17 7.85 2.62 -11.28
C ASP A 17 8.97 3.06 -10.36
N LEU A 18 8.64 3.60 -9.20
CA LEU A 18 9.64 3.99 -8.22
C LEU A 18 10.42 2.78 -7.71
N LEU A 19 9.71 1.70 -7.42
CA LEU A 19 10.36 0.49 -6.94
C LEU A 19 11.26 -0.10 -8.02
N ARG A 20 10.79 -0.11 -9.25
CA ARG A 20 11.59 -0.63 -10.36
C ARG A 20 12.82 0.23 -10.60
N ALA A 21 12.68 1.54 -10.48
CA ALA A 21 13.82 2.44 -10.64
C ALA A 21 14.87 2.22 -9.57
N ALA A 22 14.47 1.69 -8.43
CA ALA A 22 15.40 1.36 -7.35
C ALA A 22 16.00 -0.03 -7.51
N GLY A 23 15.73 -0.72 -8.62
CA GLY A 23 16.29 -2.03 -8.87
C GLY A 23 15.47 -3.19 -8.32
N ILE A 24 14.24 -2.94 -7.90
CA ILE A 24 13.39 -3.99 -7.34
C ILE A 24 12.53 -4.56 -8.45
N GLU A 25 12.47 -5.88 -8.51
CA GLU A 25 11.63 -6.56 -9.47
C GLU A 25 10.22 -6.58 -8.91
N VAL A 26 9.27 -5.97 -9.61
CA VAL A 26 7.92 -5.80 -9.08
C VAL A 26 6.91 -6.57 -9.91
N ALA A 27 6.14 -7.42 -9.24
CA ALA A 27 4.98 -8.05 -9.84
C ALA A 27 3.76 -7.24 -9.40
N ALA A 28 3.03 -6.69 -10.35
CA ALA A 28 1.90 -5.84 -10.04
C ALA A 28 0.62 -6.42 -10.62
N GLU A 29 -0.41 -6.50 -9.80
CA GLU A 29 -1.73 -6.91 -10.23
C GLU A 29 -2.71 -5.87 -9.79
N ILE A 30 -3.15 -5.04 -10.69
CA ILE A 30 -3.98 -3.90 -10.36
C ILE A 30 -5.33 -4.06 -11.07
N ALA A 31 -6.40 -4.01 -10.30
CA ALA A 31 -7.74 -4.14 -10.86
C ALA A 31 -7.98 -3.10 -11.94
N ALA A 32 -8.66 -3.49 -13.00
CA ALA A 32 -8.91 -2.58 -14.12
C ALA A 32 -9.72 -1.35 -13.71
N ASP A 33 -10.55 -1.49 -12.68
CA ASP A 33 -11.35 -0.37 -12.20
C ASP A 33 -10.73 0.26 -10.95
N ALA A 34 -9.42 0.25 -10.85
CA ALA A 34 -8.71 0.77 -9.68
C ALA A 34 -9.07 2.23 -9.38
N ASP A 35 -9.40 3.01 -10.40
CA ASP A 35 -9.72 4.41 -10.18
C ASP A 35 -11.04 4.61 -9.43
N LEU A 36 -11.83 3.56 -9.30
CA LEU A 36 -13.04 3.63 -8.50
C LEU A 36 -12.76 3.40 -7.03
N ALA A 37 -11.58 2.94 -6.66
CA ALA A 37 -11.25 2.71 -5.27
C ALA A 37 -11.08 4.04 -4.54
N PRO A 38 -11.33 4.06 -3.22
CA PRO A 38 -11.27 5.33 -2.47
C PRO A 38 -9.85 5.84 -2.33
N ALA A 39 -9.51 6.80 -3.15
CA ALA A 39 -8.15 7.34 -3.20
C ALA A 39 -7.76 8.07 -1.93
N SER A 40 -8.71 8.73 -1.27
CA SER A 40 -8.37 9.45 -0.05
C SER A 40 -7.98 8.49 1.08
N ALA A 41 -8.53 7.29 1.08
CA ALA A 41 -8.21 6.31 2.10
C ALA A 41 -6.95 5.52 1.74
N LEU A 42 -6.81 5.10 0.50
CA LEU A 42 -5.72 4.21 0.11
C LEU A 42 -4.48 4.92 -0.40
N GLY A 43 -4.60 6.13 -0.92
CA GLY A 43 -3.45 6.87 -1.41
C GLY A 43 -2.33 7.01 -0.39
N PRO A 44 -2.64 7.48 0.82
CA PRO A 44 -1.59 7.60 1.84
C PRO A 44 -0.96 6.27 2.21
N VAL A 45 -1.74 5.19 2.19
CA VAL A 45 -1.19 3.86 2.49
C VAL A 45 -0.19 3.46 1.41
N ILE A 46 -0.54 3.67 0.14
CA ILE A 46 0.34 3.32 -0.96
C ILE A 46 1.64 4.11 -0.86
N ARG A 47 1.55 5.40 -0.62
CA ARG A 47 2.75 6.24 -0.54
C ARG A 47 3.64 5.86 0.63
N GLU A 48 3.05 5.63 1.79
CA GLU A 48 3.86 5.30 2.97
C GLU A 48 4.51 3.93 2.83
N THR A 49 3.78 2.94 2.31
CA THR A 49 4.34 1.61 2.18
C THR A 49 5.38 1.54 1.08
N THR A 50 5.22 2.34 0.02
CA THR A 50 6.23 2.41 -1.03
C THR A 50 7.52 3.04 -0.48
N THR A 51 7.39 4.11 0.29
CA THR A 51 8.53 4.74 0.92
C THR A 51 9.25 3.77 1.85
N ASN A 52 8.47 3.00 2.62
CA ASN A 52 9.07 2.01 3.52
C ASN A 52 9.84 0.95 2.75
N ALA A 53 9.27 0.46 1.65
CA ALA A 53 9.95 -0.54 0.85
C ALA A 53 11.25 0.00 0.27
N LEU A 54 11.25 1.26 -0.14
CA LEU A 54 12.46 1.88 -0.67
C LEU A 54 13.50 2.12 0.42
N ARG A 55 13.03 2.49 1.61
CA ARG A 55 13.93 2.82 2.71
C ARG A 55 14.63 1.59 3.27
N HIS A 56 13.92 0.49 3.32
CA HIS A 56 14.48 -0.75 3.85
C HIS A 56 15.03 -1.60 2.71
N GLY A 57 15.61 -0.98 1.78
CA GLY A 57 15.88 -1.44 0.44
C GLY A 57 16.95 -2.44 0.22
N GLY A 58 17.04 -3.45 1.00
CA GLY A 58 17.88 -4.56 0.63
C GLY A 58 17.15 -5.61 -0.15
N GLY A 59 15.86 -5.44 -0.32
CA GLY A 59 15.07 -6.43 -1.02
C GLY A 59 15.24 -6.35 -2.53
N ARG A 60 14.92 -7.43 -3.21
CA ARG A 60 15.03 -7.49 -4.66
C ARG A 60 13.69 -7.69 -5.33
N ARG A 61 12.68 -8.07 -4.58
CA ARG A 61 11.37 -8.37 -5.15
C ARG A 61 10.28 -7.71 -4.36
N ALA A 62 9.26 -7.28 -5.06
CA ALA A 62 8.08 -6.74 -4.42
C ALA A 62 6.84 -7.15 -5.20
N ARG A 63 5.72 -7.15 -4.51
CA ARG A 63 4.45 -7.45 -5.12
C ARG A 63 3.48 -6.37 -4.72
N LEU A 64 2.74 -5.85 -5.71
CA LEU A 64 1.71 -4.85 -5.47
C LEU A 64 0.41 -5.39 -6.01
N GLU A 65 -0.64 -5.33 -5.20
CA GLU A 65 -1.95 -5.79 -5.65
C GLU A 65 -3.03 -4.85 -5.19
N LEU A 66 -3.98 -4.59 -6.06
CA LEU A 66 -5.21 -3.94 -5.67
C LEU A 66 -6.34 -4.75 -6.27
N ALA A 67 -7.22 -5.26 -5.42
CA ALA A 67 -8.31 -6.11 -5.84
C ALA A 67 -9.61 -5.64 -5.23
N ARG A 68 -10.69 -5.87 -5.97
CA ARG A 68 -12.00 -5.59 -5.45
C ARG A 68 -12.44 -6.75 -4.59
N THR A 69 -13.09 -6.46 -3.48
CA THR A 69 -13.63 -7.48 -2.60
C THR A 69 -15.14 -7.33 -2.53
N ASP A 70 -15.79 -8.17 -1.74
CA ASP A 70 -17.21 -8.04 -1.52
C ASP A 70 -17.44 -6.77 -0.75
N GLY A 71 -17.88 -5.74 -1.38
CA GLY A 71 -18.21 -4.48 -0.73
C GLY A 71 -17.05 -3.55 -0.48
N GLY A 72 -15.89 -3.82 -1.05
CA GLY A 72 -14.77 -2.94 -0.82
C GLY A 72 -13.56 -3.24 -1.67
N TRP A 73 -12.38 -2.91 -1.13
CA TRP A 73 -11.12 -3.01 -1.84
C TRP A 73 -10.03 -3.53 -0.92
N ARG A 74 -9.08 -4.22 -1.49
CA ARG A 74 -7.94 -4.74 -0.73
C ARG A 74 -6.66 -4.39 -1.45
N TYR A 75 -5.77 -3.71 -0.75
CA TYR A 75 -4.45 -3.35 -1.26
C TYR A 75 -3.41 -4.19 -0.53
N LEU A 76 -2.47 -4.73 -1.26
CA LEU A 76 -1.39 -5.50 -0.68
C LEU A 76 -0.07 -5.06 -1.26
N ILE A 77 0.91 -4.85 -0.40
CA ILE A 77 2.28 -4.70 -0.82
C ILE A 77 3.11 -5.67 -0.01
N ALA A 78 4.00 -6.39 -0.67
CA ALA A 78 4.93 -7.30 0.00
C ALA A 78 6.29 -7.10 -0.60
N ASN A 79 7.33 -7.17 0.22
CA ASN A 79 8.69 -7.11 -0.29
C ASN A 79 9.56 -8.07 0.52
N ASP A 80 10.57 -8.62 -0.13
CA ASP A 80 11.50 -9.47 0.57
C ASP A 80 12.47 -8.60 1.37
N LEU A 81 13.00 -9.16 2.44
CA LEU A 81 13.94 -8.49 3.31
C LEU A 81 15.26 -9.21 3.28
N PRO A 82 16.37 -8.48 3.46
CA PRO A 82 17.65 -9.18 3.62
C PRO A 82 17.59 -10.08 4.84
N ALA A 83 18.35 -11.14 4.80
CA ALA A 83 18.28 -12.18 5.81
C ALA A 83 18.57 -11.67 7.21
N ASP A 84 19.36 -10.62 7.34
CA ASP A 84 19.71 -10.12 8.64
C ASP A 84 18.91 -8.88 9.03
N GLU A 85 17.88 -8.55 8.29
CA GLU A 85 17.14 -7.38 8.65
C GLU A 85 16.02 -7.75 9.55
N THR A 86 16.04 -7.30 10.75
CA THR A 86 14.92 -7.41 11.58
C THR A 86 14.18 -6.15 11.35
N SER A 87 13.08 -6.22 10.83
CA SER A 87 12.39 -5.05 10.60
C SER A 87 11.86 -4.54 11.87
N ASP A 88 12.39 -3.55 12.30
CA ASP A 88 11.83 -2.73 13.25
C ASP A 88 10.92 -1.81 12.55
N ALA A 89 10.25 -2.22 11.66
CA ALA A 89 9.32 -1.33 11.05
C ALA A 89 8.32 -1.02 12.09
N ASP A 90 8.70 -0.33 13.02
CA ASP A 90 7.75 0.15 13.85
C ASP A 90 7.14 1.25 13.12
N GLY A 91 6.58 1.17 12.42
CA GLY A 91 5.84 2.02 11.71
C GLY A 91 5.08 3.01 12.44
N SER A 92 5.73 3.96 12.91
CA SER A 92 4.99 5.09 13.40
C SER A 92 4.09 5.62 12.28
N GLY A 93 4.54 5.57 11.04
CA GLY A 93 3.70 5.96 9.93
C GLY A 93 2.54 4.99 9.72
N LEU A 94 2.80 3.71 9.91
CA LEU A 94 1.76 2.70 9.74
C LEU A 94 0.71 2.76 10.83
N ASP A 95 1.09 3.13 12.05
CA ASP A 95 0.11 3.25 13.12
C ASP A 95 -0.89 4.35 12.84
N GLY A 96 -0.44 5.47 12.34
CA GLY A 96 -1.35 6.55 11.97
C GLY A 96 -2.28 6.15 10.85
N LEU A 97 -1.77 5.41 9.88
CA LEU A 97 -2.60 4.92 8.78
C LEU A 97 -3.63 3.91 9.26
N ARG A 98 -3.23 3.04 10.19
CA ARG A 98 -4.16 2.05 10.74
C ARG A 98 -5.33 2.76 11.40
N ARG A 99 -5.05 3.82 12.15
CA ARG A 99 -6.10 4.58 12.80
C ARG A 99 -7.01 5.24 11.78
N ARG A 100 -6.43 5.84 10.75
CA ARG A 100 -7.25 6.47 9.72
C ARG A 100 -8.15 5.49 8.99
N LEU A 101 -7.62 4.31 8.67
CA LEU A 101 -8.43 3.30 8.01
C LEU A 101 -9.54 2.81 8.93
N SER A 102 -9.22 2.65 10.20
CA SER A 102 -10.23 2.25 11.17
C SER A 102 -11.37 3.24 11.23
N ASP A 103 -11.07 4.53 11.11
CA ASP A 103 -12.08 5.58 11.16
C ASP A 103 -13.06 5.50 10.00
N VAL A 104 -12.68 4.87 8.89
CA VAL A 104 -13.59 4.73 7.75
C VAL A 104 -14.04 3.28 7.58
N GLY A 105 -13.89 2.47 8.61
CA GLY A 105 -14.37 1.09 8.58
C GLY A 105 -13.41 0.11 7.95
N GLY A 106 -12.16 0.50 7.75
CA GLY A 106 -11.17 -0.38 7.16
C GLY A 106 -10.20 -0.95 8.17
N SER A 107 -9.18 -1.61 7.68
CA SER A 107 -8.17 -2.20 8.55
C SER A 107 -6.82 -2.23 7.83
N LEU A 108 -5.76 -2.32 8.62
CA LEU A 108 -4.41 -2.44 8.10
C LEU A 108 -3.69 -3.50 8.91
N GLU A 109 -3.16 -4.48 8.21
CA GLU A 109 -2.44 -5.58 8.85
C GLU A 109 -1.01 -5.62 8.35
N VAL A 110 -0.09 -5.89 9.23
CA VAL A 110 1.34 -5.96 8.92
C VAL A 110 1.85 -7.32 9.36
N GLU A 111 2.60 -7.97 8.49
CA GLU A 111 3.08 -9.31 8.75
C GLU A 111 4.52 -9.47 8.37
N HIS A 112 5.28 -10.17 9.18
CA HIS A 112 6.63 -10.58 8.82
C HIS A 112 6.67 -12.08 8.84
N ALA A 113 7.00 -12.70 7.75
CA ALA A 113 7.07 -14.15 7.71
C ALA A 113 8.00 -14.58 6.56
N ASP A 114 8.86 -15.54 6.85
CA ASP A 114 9.67 -16.20 5.82
C ASP A 114 10.47 -15.23 4.95
N GLY A 115 11.03 -14.20 5.56
CA GLY A 115 11.85 -13.26 4.82
C GLY A 115 11.06 -12.23 4.03
N TRP A 116 9.77 -12.13 4.25
CA TRP A 116 8.92 -11.15 3.59
C TRP A 116 8.27 -10.23 4.61
N PHE A 117 8.09 -9.00 4.19
CA PHE A 117 7.33 -8.01 4.94
C PHE A 117 6.09 -7.69 4.12
N ARG A 118 4.93 -7.79 4.71
CA ARG A 118 3.68 -7.63 3.98
C ARG A 118 2.74 -6.70 4.71
N VAL A 119 2.12 -5.79 3.97
CA VAL A 119 1.09 -4.91 4.50
C VAL A 119 -0.17 -5.10 3.68
N VAL A 120 -1.29 -5.29 4.35
CA VAL A 120 -2.58 -5.45 3.70
C VAL A 120 -3.54 -4.42 4.26
N ALA A 121 -4.12 -3.62 3.38
CA ALA A 121 -5.13 -2.63 3.76
C ALA A 121 -6.45 -3.00 3.12
N THR A 122 -7.50 -3.03 3.91
CA THR A 122 -8.84 -3.34 3.43
C THR A 122 -9.74 -2.17 3.75
N VAL A 123 -10.52 -1.73 2.80
CA VAL A 123 -11.45 -0.62 3.00
C VAL A 123 -12.77 -0.92 2.35
N PRO A 124 -13.87 -0.44 2.91
CA PRO A 124 -15.17 -0.58 2.25
C PRO A 124 -15.31 0.41 1.10
N ASP A 125 -16.24 0.14 0.19
CA ASP A 125 -16.50 1.04 -0.93
C ASP A 125 -16.85 2.43 -0.46
N THR A 126 -17.37 2.56 0.75
CA THR A 126 -17.81 3.83 1.28
C THR A 126 -16.73 4.53 2.07
N ALA A 127 -15.48 4.13 1.93
CA ALA A 127 -14.39 4.66 2.75
C ALA A 127 -13.98 6.06 2.35
N GLU A 128 -14.54 6.60 1.30
CA GLU A 128 -14.20 7.93 0.89
C GLU A 128 -14.72 8.91 1.91
N ALA A 129 -13.92 9.85 2.32
CA ALA A 129 -14.35 10.82 3.30
C ALA A 129 -15.50 11.63 2.72
N PRO A 130 -16.53 11.88 3.48
CA PRO A 130 -17.61 12.73 2.99
C PRO A 130 -17.08 14.12 2.74
N ALA A 131 -17.67 14.74 1.79
CA ALA A 131 -17.25 16.08 1.40
C ALA A 131 -17.43 17.07 2.54
#